data_5487bfcd0800890aa70fc285f177f323
#
_entry.id   5487bfcd0800890aa70fc285f177f323
#
_cell.length_a   1.000
_cell.length_b   1.000
_cell.length_c   1.000
_cell.angle_alpha   90.00
_cell.angle_beta   90.00
_cell.angle_gamma   90.00
#
_symmetry.space_group_name_H-M   'P 1'
#
loop_
_entity.id
_entity.type
_entity.pdbx_description
1 polymer ?
#
loop_
_entity_poly.entity_id
_entity_poly.type
_entity_poly.pdbx_seq_one_letter_code
_entity_poly.pdbx_strand_id
1 'polypeptide(L)'
;MEFTLTDELIEAIISAMENQEAVFAVNAETSSLVQLDESVKVDDNIFYGLPEWKPADGFALREAFVNQLHVPEVQRELKNVLHSGRGVFKNFRNVLKDYPDVDKRWHIFKYKFMSARITDWYNSLRQVWGLEKLDYFSETDDDLVHDDFSFEEYKSAENQKEVLENTSAFLTDDNWNLPDELKKAFYESIVNQFKNYGADNQTGFICRSQSDDFAGCITASVMTENQEETMILTSFFVPENFRGLGIGTELLTMLLEKLKANGKKWIFLPNIMIPEFLEPLLIRTGFTKIRNGFFAEI
;
A
#
# COMPACT_ATOMS: atom_id res chain seq x y z
N MET A 1 3.06 -10.24 29.71
CA MET A 1 4.25 -10.91 29.15
C MET A 1 4.34 -10.54 27.67
N GLU A 2 5.52 -10.31 27.12
CA GLU A 2 5.72 -9.92 25.72
C GLU A 2 5.88 -11.17 24.84
N PHE A 3 5.50 -11.09 23.57
CA PHE A 3 5.78 -12.12 22.56
C PHE A 3 6.29 -11.48 21.27
N THR A 4 6.85 -12.29 20.38
CA THR A 4 7.34 -11.82 19.08
C THR A 4 6.31 -12.16 18.00
N LEU A 5 5.93 -11.16 17.19
CA LEU A 5 5.06 -11.37 16.04
C LEU A 5 5.94 -11.80 14.85
N THR A 6 5.81 -13.06 14.45
CA THR A 6 6.50 -13.64 13.28
C THR A 6 5.52 -13.79 12.13
N ASP A 7 6.01 -13.99 10.89
CA ASP A 7 5.16 -14.18 9.72
C ASP A 7 4.28 -15.44 9.86
N GLU A 8 4.84 -16.53 10.43
CA GLU A 8 4.06 -17.75 10.70
C GLU A 8 2.93 -17.49 11.71
N LEU A 9 3.19 -16.65 12.71
CA LEU A 9 2.16 -16.27 13.68
C LEU A 9 1.10 -15.37 13.03
N ILE A 10 1.48 -14.47 12.14
CA ILE A 10 0.54 -13.64 11.37
C ILE A 10 -0.37 -14.52 10.52
N GLU A 11 0.16 -15.48 9.77
CA GLU A 11 -0.64 -16.42 8.96
C GLU A 11 -1.59 -17.26 9.83
N ALA A 12 -1.11 -17.74 10.97
CA ALA A 12 -1.94 -18.48 11.91
C ALA A 12 -3.08 -17.60 12.47
N ILE A 13 -2.82 -16.35 12.82
CA ILE A 13 -3.81 -15.40 13.30
C ILE A 13 -4.83 -15.09 12.19
N ILE A 14 -4.41 -14.85 10.93
CA ILE A 14 -5.31 -14.65 9.81
C ILE A 14 -6.28 -15.82 9.67
N SER A 15 -5.77 -17.05 9.71
CA SER A 15 -6.59 -18.26 9.63
C SER A 15 -7.58 -18.37 10.79
N ALA A 16 -7.16 -18.02 11.99
CA ALA A 16 -7.99 -18.05 13.19
C ALA A 16 -9.08 -16.97 13.18
N MET A 17 -8.76 -15.76 12.69
CA MET A 17 -9.74 -14.67 12.55
C MET A 17 -10.86 -15.03 11.57
N GLU A 18 -10.58 -15.82 10.53
CA GLU A 18 -11.61 -16.32 9.59
C GLU A 18 -12.44 -17.48 10.15
N ASN A 19 -11.97 -18.12 11.23
CA ASN A 19 -12.67 -19.22 11.87
C ASN A 19 -13.61 -18.70 12.97
N GLN A 20 -14.91 -18.78 12.71
CA GLN A 20 -15.95 -18.31 13.64
C GLN A 20 -16.48 -19.42 14.56
N GLU A 21 -16.00 -20.65 14.44
CA GLU A 21 -16.47 -21.81 15.22
C GLU A 21 -15.65 -22.02 16.50
N ALA A 22 -14.46 -21.41 16.59
CA ALA A 22 -13.56 -21.57 17.73
C ALA A 22 -12.99 -20.24 18.19
N VAL A 23 -12.64 -20.15 19.47
CA VAL A 23 -11.99 -18.99 20.06
C VAL A 23 -10.49 -19.27 20.13
N PHE A 24 -9.68 -18.31 19.72
CA PHE A 24 -8.23 -18.41 19.73
C PHE A 24 -7.59 -17.26 20.50
N ALA A 25 -6.39 -17.51 21.04
CA ALA A 25 -5.55 -16.51 21.64
C ALA A 25 -4.07 -16.78 21.31
N VAL A 26 -3.25 -15.74 21.38
CA VAL A 26 -1.79 -15.90 21.33
C VAL A 26 -1.29 -16.17 22.74
N ASN A 27 -0.55 -17.27 22.89
CA ASN A 27 0.22 -17.57 24.09
C ASN A 27 1.57 -16.84 24.03
N ALA A 28 1.80 -15.90 24.95
CA ALA A 28 2.99 -15.08 24.97
C ALA A 28 4.27 -15.85 25.38
N GLU A 29 4.15 -16.93 26.14
CA GLU A 29 5.32 -17.73 26.54
C GLU A 29 5.90 -18.52 25.36
N THR A 30 5.02 -19.00 24.48
CA THR A 30 5.41 -19.84 23.34
C THR A 30 5.41 -19.07 22.01
N SER A 31 4.95 -17.80 22.00
CA SER A 31 4.74 -16.99 20.79
C SER A 31 3.95 -17.77 19.72
N SER A 32 2.91 -18.48 20.14
CA SER A 32 2.12 -19.33 19.25
C SER A 32 0.62 -19.17 19.48
N LEU A 33 -0.16 -19.50 18.44
CA LEU A 33 -1.61 -19.48 18.51
C LEU A 33 -2.13 -20.73 19.23
N VAL A 34 -3.07 -20.55 20.13
CA VAL A 34 -3.72 -21.63 20.88
C VAL A 34 -5.23 -21.48 20.77
N GLN A 35 -5.92 -22.59 20.53
CA GLN A 35 -7.37 -22.64 20.62
C GLN A 35 -7.78 -22.68 22.11
N LEU A 36 -8.66 -21.78 22.52
CA LEU A 36 -9.22 -21.75 23.86
C LEU A 36 -10.44 -22.69 23.91
N ASP A 37 -10.36 -23.66 24.77
CA ASP A 37 -11.49 -24.50 25.15
C ASP A 37 -11.79 -24.40 26.66
N GLU A 38 -12.84 -25.04 27.16
CA GLU A 38 -13.22 -24.98 28.58
C GLU A 38 -12.13 -25.53 29.52
N SER A 39 -11.14 -26.26 29.02
CA SER A 39 -10.03 -26.85 29.79
C SER A 39 -8.86 -25.90 29.99
N VAL A 40 -8.73 -24.86 29.15
CA VAL A 40 -7.64 -23.86 29.22
C VAL A 40 -7.96 -22.84 30.30
N LYS A 41 -7.19 -22.85 31.39
CA LYS A 41 -7.24 -21.75 32.35
C LYS A 41 -6.59 -20.53 31.70
N VAL A 42 -7.41 -19.58 31.26
CA VAL A 42 -6.95 -18.32 30.69
C VAL A 42 -6.32 -17.49 31.81
N ASP A 43 -4.99 -17.32 31.73
CA ASP A 43 -4.29 -16.31 32.50
C ASP A 43 -4.14 -15.07 31.63
N ASP A 44 -4.81 -13.99 31.98
CA ASP A 44 -4.85 -12.72 31.23
C ASP A 44 -3.46 -12.08 31.05
N ASN A 45 -2.42 -12.57 31.77
CA ASN A 45 -1.04 -12.11 31.60
C ASN A 45 -0.25 -12.88 30.54
N ILE A 46 -0.77 -14.04 30.12
CA ILE A 46 -0.10 -14.96 29.19
C ILE A 46 -0.84 -15.05 27.85
N PHE A 47 -2.17 -14.97 27.88
CA PHE A 47 -3.00 -15.12 26.69
C PHE A 47 -3.53 -13.78 26.21
N TYR A 48 -3.30 -13.49 24.94
CA TYR A 48 -3.80 -12.29 24.26
C TYR A 48 -4.86 -12.67 23.24
N GLY A 49 -6.08 -12.10 23.43
CA GLY A 49 -7.17 -12.27 22.45
C GLY A 49 -6.82 -11.64 21.11
N LEU A 50 -7.31 -12.26 20.02
CA LEU A 50 -7.06 -11.80 18.66
C LEU A 50 -7.78 -10.49 18.34
N PRO A 51 -7.35 -9.75 17.29
CA PRO A 51 -8.11 -8.61 16.78
C PRO A 51 -9.54 -9.03 16.43
N GLU A 52 -10.50 -8.19 16.78
CA GLU A 52 -11.90 -8.46 16.45
C GLU A 52 -12.11 -8.53 14.94
N TRP A 53 -12.75 -9.61 14.47
CA TRP A 53 -13.07 -9.85 13.07
C TRP A 53 -14.49 -10.35 12.92
N LYS A 54 -15.35 -9.52 12.33
CA LYS A 54 -16.77 -9.82 12.12
C LYS A 54 -17.04 -10.28 10.68
N PRO A 55 -18.11 -11.00 10.40
CA PRO A 55 -18.54 -11.32 9.02
C PRO A 55 -18.66 -10.07 8.12
N ALA A 56 -19.06 -8.93 8.71
CA ALA A 56 -19.13 -7.66 8.01
C ALA A 56 -17.75 -7.17 7.51
N ASP A 57 -16.68 -7.38 8.30
CA ASP A 57 -15.31 -7.02 7.90
C ASP A 57 -14.87 -7.88 6.71
N GLY A 58 -15.19 -9.20 6.77
CA GLY A 58 -14.90 -10.12 5.67
C GLY A 58 -15.68 -9.81 4.39
N PHE A 59 -16.88 -9.24 4.51
CA PHE A 59 -17.66 -8.76 3.37
C PHE A 59 -17.04 -7.48 2.80
N ALA A 60 -16.75 -6.49 3.64
CA ALA A 60 -16.15 -5.22 3.24
C ALA A 60 -14.79 -5.43 2.53
N LEU A 61 -13.99 -6.37 3.04
CA LEU A 61 -12.72 -6.75 2.42
C LEU A 61 -12.90 -7.26 0.98
N ARG A 62 -13.90 -8.13 0.75
CA ARG A 62 -14.20 -8.66 -0.59
C ARG A 62 -14.76 -7.57 -1.52
N GLU A 63 -15.59 -6.70 -1.00
CA GLU A 63 -16.14 -5.57 -1.75
C GLU A 63 -15.02 -4.62 -2.17
N ALA A 64 -14.10 -4.28 -1.27
CA ALA A 64 -12.93 -3.46 -1.57
C ALA A 64 -12.06 -4.11 -2.66
N PHE A 65 -11.79 -5.40 -2.57
CA PHE A 65 -11.06 -6.12 -3.61
C PHE A 65 -11.76 -6.07 -4.98
N VAL A 66 -13.05 -6.38 -5.01
CA VAL A 66 -13.83 -6.40 -6.27
C VAL A 66 -13.90 -5.02 -6.92
N ASN A 67 -13.95 -3.95 -6.13
CA ASN A 67 -13.96 -2.59 -6.66
C ASN A 67 -12.62 -2.20 -7.31
N GLN A 68 -11.52 -2.85 -6.91
CA GLN A 68 -10.18 -2.63 -7.47
C GLN A 68 -9.87 -3.54 -8.68
N LEU A 69 -10.74 -4.49 -9.02
CA LEU A 69 -10.52 -5.37 -10.15
C LEU A 69 -10.74 -4.67 -11.50
N HIS A 70 -9.84 -4.90 -12.43
CA HIS A 70 -9.82 -4.32 -13.78
C HIS A 70 -10.17 -5.30 -14.88
N VAL A 71 -10.57 -6.52 -14.50
CA VAL A 71 -11.12 -7.52 -15.41
C VAL A 71 -12.65 -7.40 -15.35
N PRO A 72 -13.30 -6.69 -16.30
CA PRO A 72 -14.73 -6.33 -16.18
C PRO A 72 -15.66 -7.54 -16.07
N GLU A 73 -15.29 -8.66 -16.69
CA GLU A 73 -16.08 -9.90 -16.63
C GLU A 73 -16.06 -10.47 -15.21
N VAL A 74 -14.89 -10.67 -14.63
CA VAL A 74 -14.70 -11.20 -13.28
C VAL A 74 -15.28 -10.25 -12.22
N GLN A 75 -15.04 -8.95 -12.40
CA GLN A 75 -15.57 -7.92 -11.50
C GLN A 75 -17.11 -7.99 -11.43
N ARG A 76 -17.77 -8.08 -12.60
CA ARG A 76 -19.24 -8.19 -12.68
C ARG A 76 -19.75 -9.45 -12.01
N GLU A 77 -19.08 -10.59 -12.24
CA GLU A 77 -19.46 -11.87 -11.66
C GLU A 77 -19.31 -11.86 -10.14
N LEU A 78 -18.18 -11.39 -9.61
CA LEU A 78 -17.94 -11.26 -8.18
C LEU A 78 -18.90 -10.24 -7.52
N LYS A 79 -19.22 -9.10 -8.18
CA LYS A 79 -20.26 -8.17 -7.71
C LYS A 79 -21.62 -8.85 -7.58
N ASN A 80 -22.02 -9.65 -8.56
CA ASN A 80 -23.26 -10.41 -8.50
C ASN A 80 -23.27 -11.38 -7.30
N VAL A 81 -22.16 -12.06 -7.04
CA VAL A 81 -22.00 -12.93 -5.88
C VAL A 81 -22.13 -12.16 -4.57
N LEU A 82 -21.49 -11.01 -4.42
CA LEU A 82 -21.60 -10.18 -3.23
C LEU A 82 -23.04 -9.76 -2.93
N HIS A 83 -23.85 -9.53 -3.97
CA HIS A 83 -25.26 -9.14 -3.84
C HIS A 83 -26.24 -10.32 -3.76
N SER A 84 -25.77 -11.57 -3.82
CA SER A 84 -26.63 -12.77 -3.84
C SER A 84 -27.33 -13.12 -2.51
N GLY A 85 -26.90 -12.51 -1.41
CA GLY A 85 -27.53 -12.57 -0.09
C GLY A 85 -27.24 -13.84 0.73
N ARG A 86 -26.95 -15.00 0.12
CA ARG A 86 -26.63 -16.25 0.83
C ARG A 86 -25.40 -16.94 0.26
N GLY A 87 -24.58 -17.51 1.15
CA GLY A 87 -23.40 -18.28 0.76
C GLY A 87 -22.32 -17.45 0.04
N VAL A 88 -22.33 -16.13 0.23
CA VAL A 88 -21.47 -15.17 -0.46
C VAL A 88 -20.00 -15.60 -0.43
N PHE A 89 -19.45 -15.94 0.72
CA PHE A 89 -18.04 -16.30 0.86
C PHE A 89 -17.66 -17.60 0.13
N LYS A 90 -18.57 -18.59 0.14
CA LYS A 90 -18.37 -19.84 -0.61
C LYS A 90 -18.45 -19.58 -2.12
N ASN A 91 -19.44 -18.82 -2.55
CA ASN A 91 -19.63 -18.53 -3.98
C ASN A 91 -18.51 -17.63 -4.51
N PHE A 92 -18.04 -16.67 -3.73
CA PHE A 92 -16.88 -15.83 -4.06
C PHE A 92 -15.64 -16.68 -4.34
N ARG A 93 -15.33 -17.62 -3.43
CA ARG A 93 -14.23 -18.57 -3.61
C ARG A 93 -14.42 -19.50 -4.82
N ASN A 94 -15.66 -19.88 -5.13
CA ASN A 94 -15.93 -20.72 -6.31
C ASN A 94 -15.65 -19.98 -7.61
N VAL A 95 -16.05 -18.71 -7.71
CA VAL A 95 -15.74 -17.88 -8.88
C VAL A 95 -14.24 -17.71 -9.05
N LEU A 96 -13.50 -17.41 -7.97
CA LEU A 96 -12.05 -17.24 -8.04
C LEU A 96 -11.31 -18.48 -8.57
N LYS A 97 -11.81 -19.68 -8.32
CA LYS A 97 -11.20 -20.93 -8.85
C LYS A 97 -11.17 -20.99 -10.38
N ASP A 98 -12.10 -20.31 -11.04
CA ASP A 98 -12.17 -20.24 -12.51
C ASP A 98 -11.20 -19.18 -13.06
N TYR A 99 -10.63 -18.34 -12.20
CA TYR A 99 -9.72 -17.25 -12.54
C TYR A 99 -8.45 -17.27 -11.65
N PRO A 100 -7.48 -18.18 -11.90
CA PRO A 100 -6.32 -18.40 -11.03
C PRO A 100 -5.49 -17.14 -10.74
N ASP A 101 -5.32 -16.25 -11.72
CA ASP A 101 -4.56 -15.00 -11.54
C ASP A 101 -5.30 -14.03 -10.60
N VAL A 102 -6.63 -13.97 -10.69
CA VAL A 102 -7.44 -13.15 -9.78
C VAL A 102 -7.49 -13.76 -8.39
N ASP A 103 -7.49 -15.10 -8.29
CA ASP A 103 -7.42 -15.82 -7.00
C ASP A 103 -6.08 -15.53 -6.29
N LYS A 104 -4.97 -15.57 -7.03
CA LYS A 104 -3.65 -15.19 -6.50
C LYS A 104 -3.66 -13.77 -5.97
N ARG A 105 -4.17 -12.81 -6.75
CA ARG A 105 -4.31 -11.38 -6.32
C ARG A 105 -5.20 -11.24 -5.09
N TRP A 106 -6.28 -12.01 -5.00
CA TRP A 106 -7.15 -12.02 -3.84
C TRP A 106 -6.40 -12.45 -2.57
N HIS A 107 -5.57 -13.51 -2.66
CA HIS A 107 -4.79 -13.98 -1.52
C HIS A 107 -3.80 -12.94 -1.03
N ILE A 108 -3.10 -12.29 -1.95
CA ILE A 108 -2.17 -11.19 -1.65
C ILE A 108 -2.90 -10.03 -0.99
N PHE A 109 -3.98 -9.56 -1.61
CA PHE A 109 -4.77 -8.43 -1.09
C PHE A 109 -5.32 -8.73 0.31
N LYS A 110 -5.87 -9.93 0.50
CA LYS A 110 -6.37 -10.38 1.80
C LYS A 110 -5.27 -10.41 2.85
N TYR A 111 -4.13 -10.99 2.52
CA TYR A 111 -2.99 -11.07 3.43
C TYR A 111 -2.53 -9.66 3.86
N LYS A 112 -2.32 -8.76 2.92
CA LYS A 112 -1.91 -7.37 3.20
C LYS A 112 -2.88 -6.65 4.12
N PHE A 113 -4.16 -6.75 3.85
CA PHE A 113 -5.18 -6.08 4.65
C PHE A 113 -5.25 -6.63 6.08
N MET A 114 -5.22 -7.95 6.22
CA MET A 114 -5.35 -8.60 7.52
C MET A 114 -4.08 -8.48 8.34
N SER A 115 -2.91 -8.59 7.74
CA SER A 115 -1.62 -8.40 8.43
C SER A 115 -1.43 -6.97 8.93
N ALA A 116 -1.84 -5.96 8.17
CA ALA A 116 -1.85 -4.58 8.65
C ALA A 116 -2.70 -4.42 9.94
N ARG A 117 -3.90 -5.00 9.96
CA ARG A 117 -4.78 -4.97 11.15
C ARG A 117 -4.17 -5.72 12.35
N ILE A 118 -3.51 -6.85 12.10
CA ILE A 118 -2.81 -7.61 13.14
C ILE A 118 -1.63 -6.80 13.69
N THR A 119 -0.90 -6.12 12.84
CA THR A 119 0.23 -5.25 13.26
C THR A 119 -0.25 -4.07 14.09
N ASP A 120 -1.36 -3.43 13.72
CA ASP A 120 -1.95 -2.35 14.51
C ASP A 120 -2.39 -2.83 15.90
N TRP A 121 -3.01 -4.01 15.96
CA TRP A 121 -3.35 -4.65 17.23
C TRP A 121 -2.09 -4.96 18.05
N TYR A 122 -1.08 -5.57 17.45
CA TYR A 122 0.18 -5.90 18.13
C TYR A 122 0.91 -4.63 18.60
N ASN A 123 0.91 -3.56 17.81
CA ASN A 123 1.46 -2.27 18.19
C ASN A 123 0.72 -1.64 19.39
N SER A 124 -0.57 -1.89 19.51
CA SER A 124 -1.34 -1.48 20.68
C SER A 124 -0.87 -2.23 21.94
N LEU A 125 -0.58 -3.52 21.83
CA LEU A 125 0.00 -4.32 22.93
C LEU A 125 1.41 -3.84 23.26
N ARG A 126 2.26 -3.58 22.27
CA ARG A 126 3.62 -3.06 22.48
C ARG A 126 3.60 -1.73 23.24
N GLN A 127 2.66 -0.86 22.93
CA GLN A 127 2.49 0.41 23.67
C GLN A 127 2.14 0.15 25.15
N VAL A 128 1.28 -0.83 25.45
CA VAL A 128 0.96 -1.23 26.83
C VAL A 128 2.19 -1.81 27.54
N TRP A 129 3.07 -2.51 26.82
CA TRP A 129 4.33 -3.06 27.35
C TRP A 129 5.43 -2.00 27.51
N GLY A 130 5.21 -0.77 27.03
CA GLY A 130 6.21 0.30 27.05
C GLY A 130 7.28 0.17 25.96
N LEU A 131 7.00 -0.58 24.92
CA LEU A 131 7.88 -0.78 23.75
C LEU A 131 7.52 0.20 22.62
N GLU A 132 8.51 0.54 21.81
CA GLU A 132 8.27 1.30 20.58
C GLU A 132 7.42 0.49 19.59
N LYS A 133 6.63 1.19 18.77
CA LYS A 133 5.87 0.56 17.70
C LYS A 133 6.82 -0.11 16.71
N LEU A 134 6.41 -1.25 16.18
CA LEU A 134 7.06 -1.85 15.02
C LEU A 134 6.55 -1.14 13.77
N ASP A 135 7.47 -0.70 12.94
CA ASP A 135 7.15 -0.39 11.55
C ASP A 135 6.91 -1.73 10.83
N TYR A 136 5.76 -1.84 10.20
CA TYR A 136 5.43 -3.06 9.47
C TYR A 136 6.18 -3.05 8.15
N PHE A 137 7.27 -3.81 8.10
CA PHE A 137 7.91 -4.25 6.86
C PHE A 137 7.66 -5.75 6.71
N SER A 138 6.79 -6.13 5.81
CA SER A 138 6.72 -7.52 5.37
C SER A 138 7.82 -7.72 4.33
N GLU A 139 8.86 -8.50 4.66
CA GLU A 139 9.88 -8.92 3.68
C GLU A 139 9.25 -9.71 2.52
N THR A 140 8.07 -10.29 2.73
CA THR A 140 7.30 -10.99 1.69
C THR A 140 6.58 -10.04 0.72
N ASP A 141 6.52 -8.74 0.99
CA ASP A 141 5.84 -7.78 0.12
C ASP A 141 6.64 -7.51 -1.17
N ASP A 142 7.97 -7.53 -1.12
CA ASP A 142 8.83 -7.22 -2.26
C ASP A 142 8.70 -8.27 -3.37
N ASP A 143 8.77 -9.56 -3.03
CA ASP A 143 8.69 -10.65 -4.00
C ASP A 143 7.32 -10.69 -4.72
N LEU A 144 6.23 -10.41 -3.99
CA LEU A 144 4.87 -10.49 -4.54
C LEU A 144 4.53 -9.31 -5.45
N VAL A 145 5.05 -8.12 -5.17
CA VAL A 145 4.86 -6.95 -6.04
C VAL A 145 5.61 -7.13 -7.36
N HIS A 146 6.81 -7.68 -7.31
CA HIS A 146 7.64 -7.96 -8.49
C HIS A 146 7.11 -9.11 -9.37
N ASP A 147 6.29 -10.01 -8.83
CA ASP A 147 5.63 -11.06 -9.61
C ASP A 147 4.52 -10.51 -10.54
N ASP A 148 3.79 -9.49 -10.09
CA ASP A 148 2.64 -8.92 -10.79
C ASP A 148 2.94 -7.59 -11.52
N PHE A 149 4.05 -6.93 -11.17
CA PHE A 149 4.44 -5.62 -11.71
C PHE A 149 5.92 -5.59 -12.09
N SER A 150 6.22 -4.86 -13.14
CA SER A 150 7.59 -4.53 -13.53
C SER A 150 7.92 -3.09 -13.12
N PHE A 151 9.14 -2.89 -12.63
CA PHE A 151 9.65 -1.59 -12.24
C PHE A 151 10.82 -1.22 -13.15
N GLU A 152 10.66 -0.15 -13.87
CA GLU A 152 11.64 0.33 -14.84
C GLU A 152 12.20 1.68 -14.44
N GLU A 153 13.47 1.94 -14.75
CA GLU A 153 14.03 3.26 -14.54
C GLU A 153 13.34 4.30 -15.43
N TYR A 154 12.99 5.42 -14.81
CA TYR A 154 12.43 6.56 -15.54
C TYR A 154 13.44 7.11 -16.55
N LYS A 155 12.99 7.27 -17.80
CA LYS A 155 13.71 7.90 -18.90
C LYS A 155 12.91 9.07 -19.44
N SER A 156 13.45 10.29 -19.32
CA SER A 156 12.74 11.52 -19.68
C SER A 156 12.17 11.48 -21.10
N ALA A 157 12.98 11.04 -22.08
CA ALA A 157 12.56 11.00 -23.48
C ALA A 157 11.37 10.07 -23.77
N GLU A 158 11.21 9.01 -22.99
CA GLU A 158 10.19 7.97 -23.20
C GLU A 158 8.97 8.17 -22.30
N ASN A 159 9.19 8.54 -21.05
CA ASN A 159 8.16 8.44 -20.01
C ASN A 159 7.58 9.77 -19.55
N GLN A 160 8.22 10.91 -19.85
CA GLN A 160 7.80 12.23 -19.34
C GLN A 160 6.33 12.53 -19.64
N LYS A 161 5.90 12.29 -20.88
CA LYS A 161 4.53 12.58 -21.30
C LYS A 161 3.52 11.74 -20.53
N GLU A 162 3.77 10.45 -20.41
CA GLU A 162 2.91 9.50 -19.70
C GLU A 162 2.79 9.84 -18.20
N VAL A 163 3.92 10.16 -17.56
CA VAL A 163 3.93 10.58 -16.14
C VAL A 163 3.11 11.84 -15.94
N LEU A 164 3.28 12.84 -16.80
CA LEU A 164 2.53 14.10 -16.70
C LEU A 164 1.04 13.91 -16.95
N GLU A 165 0.67 13.12 -17.95
CA GLU A 165 -0.74 12.82 -18.27
C GLU A 165 -1.43 12.09 -17.12
N ASN A 166 -0.81 11.04 -16.56
CA ASN A 166 -1.38 10.27 -15.46
C ASN A 166 -1.42 11.06 -14.14
N THR A 167 -0.36 11.79 -13.82
CA THR A 167 -0.33 12.62 -12.60
C THR A 167 -1.36 13.75 -12.67
N SER A 168 -1.58 14.33 -13.85
CA SER A 168 -2.57 15.40 -14.03
C SER A 168 -4.00 14.89 -14.09
N ALA A 169 -4.23 13.69 -14.62
CA ALA A 169 -5.57 13.07 -14.68
C ALA A 169 -6.16 12.93 -13.28
N PHE A 170 -5.35 12.61 -12.26
CA PHE A 170 -5.78 12.55 -10.87
C PHE A 170 -6.34 13.88 -10.34
N LEU A 171 -5.78 15.01 -10.78
CA LEU A 171 -6.23 16.34 -10.36
C LEU A 171 -7.46 16.82 -11.13
N THR A 172 -7.80 16.12 -12.19
CA THR A 172 -8.97 16.42 -13.02
C THR A 172 -10.10 15.41 -12.84
N ASP A 173 -9.98 14.54 -11.81
CA ASP A 173 -10.99 13.55 -11.49
C ASP A 173 -12.38 14.20 -11.40
N ASP A 174 -13.39 13.59 -12.05
CA ASP A 174 -14.75 14.11 -12.18
C ASP A 174 -15.45 14.36 -10.83
N ASN A 175 -14.91 13.80 -9.73
CA ASN A 175 -15.38 14.05 -8.38
C ASN A 175 -15.24 15.52 -7.92
N TRP A 176 -14.37 16.30 -8.54
CA TRP A 176 -14.15 17.69 -8.14
C TRP A 176 -15.04 18.67 -8.89
N ASN A 177 -15.76 18.23 -9.92
CA ASN A 177 -16.68 19.04 -10.71
C ASN A 177 -16.13 20.42 -11.10
N LEU A 178 -14.84 20.47 -11.46
CA LEU A 178 -14.12 21.68 -11.80
C LEU A 178 -14.41 22.10 -13.24
N PRO A 179 -14.54 23.42 -13.52
CA PRO A 179 -14.60 23.93 -14.87
C PRO A 179 -13.39 23.51 -15.72
N ASP A 180 -13.59 23.27 -17.01
CA ASP A 180 -12.52 22.81 -17.92
C ASP A 180 -11.33 23.76 -18.00
N GLU A 181 -11.57 25.08 -17.90
CA GLU A 181 -10.52 26.09 -17.84
C GLU A 181 -9.62 25.92 -16.61
N LEU A 182 -10.21 25.59 -15.46
CA LEU A 182 -9.49 25.36 -14.23
C LEU A 182 -8.70 24.05 -14.28
N LYS A 183 -9.29 22.98 -14.84
CA LYS A 183 -8.58 21.71 -15.09
C LYS A 183 -7.33 21.93 -15.94
N LYS A 184 -7.47 22.72 -17.02
CA LYS A 184 -6.37 23.06 -17.91
C LYS A 184 -5.27 23.88 -17.19
N ALA A 185 -5.65 24.84 -16.37
CA ALA A 185 -4.72 25.65 -15.59
C ALA A 185 -3.93 24.79 -14.56
N PHE A 186 -4.59 23.82 -13.91
CA PHE A 186 -3.92 22.86 -13.04
C PHE A 186 -2.90 22.00 -13.81
N TYR A 187 -3.31 21.44 -14.96
CA TYR A 187 -2.41 20.68 -15.82
C TYR A 187 -1.17 21.49 -16.21
N GLU A 188 -1.36 22.71 -16.69
CA GLU A 188 -0.26 23.60 -17.07
C GLU A 188 0.64 23.93 -15.87
N SER A 189 0.08 24.09 -14.67
CA SER A 189 0.85 24.32 -13.45
C SER A 189 1.78 23.16 -13.12
N ILE A 190 1.27 21.90 -13.21
CA ILE A 190 2.06 20.69 -12.97
C ILE A 190 3.18 20.56 -14.02
N VAL A 191 2.84 20.73 -15.29
CA VAL A 191 3.81 20.67 -16.40
C VAL A 191 4.93 21.71 -16.20
N ASN A 192 4.57 22.94 -15.81
CA ASN A 192 5.53 23.98 -15.57
C ASN A 192 6.40 23.70 -14.34
N GLN A 193 5.81 23.18 -13.27
CA GLN A 193 6.57 22.77 -12.08
C GLN A 193 7.56 21.65 -12.41
N PHE A 194 7.13 20.64 -13.14
CA PHE A 194 7.98 19.54 -13.57
C PHE A 194 9.15 20.00 -14.46
N LYS A 195 8.87 20.93 -15.39
CA LYS A 195 9.91 21.52 -16.26
C LYS A 195 10.89 22.42 -15.49
N ASN A 196 10.41 23.16 -14.50
CA ASN A 196 11.26 24.06 -13.72
C ASN A 196 12.32 23.31 -12.89
N TYR A 197 12.08 22.04 -12.56
CA TYR A 197 13.05 21.19 -11.88
C TYR A 197 13.99 20.44 -12.84
N GLY A 198 14.03 20.82 -14.14
CA GLY A 198 14.90 20.22 -15.14
C GLY A 198 14.39 18.85 -15.61
N ALA A 199 13.57 18.86 -16.64
CA ALA A 199 12.96 17.66 -17.19
C ALA A 199 13.98 16.57 -17.55
N ASP A 200 15.18 16.97 -17.97
CA ASP A 200 16.25 16.05 -18.37
C ASP A 200 17.07 15.50 -17.19
N ASN A 201 16.96 16.09 -16.00
CA ASN A 201 17.72 15.72 -14.80
C ASN A 201 16.88 14.88 -13.81
N GLN A 202 15.74 14.40 -14.26
CA GLN A 202 14.86 13.57 -13.43
C GLN A 202 15.40 12.15 -13.32
N THR A 203 15.39 11.60 -12.11
CA THR A 203 15.62 10.19 -11.83
C THR A 203 14.41 9.60 -11.15
N GLY A 204 14.16 8.32 -11.31
CA GLY A 204 13.03 7.67 -10.68
C GLY A 204 12.70 6.33 -11.31
N PHE A 205 11.48 5.89 -11.08
CA PHE A 205 10.96 4.62 -11.54
C PHE A 205 9.53 4.74 -12.05
N ILE A 206 9.18 3.86 -12.99
CA ILE A 206 7.82 3.63 -13.47
C ILE A 206 7.46 2.20 -13.15
N CYS A 207 6.24 1.99 -12.70
CA CYS A 207 5.66 0.69 -12.49
C CYS A 207 4.65 0.37 -13.60
N ARG A 208 4.73 -0.84 -14.15
CA ARG A 208 3.79 -1.38 -15.15
C ARG A 208 3.19 -2.69 -14.69
N SER A 209 1.94 -2.92 -15.07
CA SER A 209 1.28 -4.22 -14.90
C SER A 209 1.83 -5.23 -15.91
N GLN A 210 1.51 -6.52 -15.74
CA GLN A 210 1.82 -7.54 -16.74
C GLN A 210 1.20 -7.28 -18.12
N SER A 211 0.15 -6.47 -18.19
CA SER A 211 -0.51 -6.04 -19.44
C SER A 211 0.12 -4.76 -20.04
N ASP A 212 1.25 -4.31 -19.50
CA ASP A 212 1.94 -3.07 -19.87
C ASP A 212 1.16 -1.78 -19.57
N ASP A 213 0.12 -1.86 -18.70
CA ASP A 213 -0.60 -0.68 -18.25
C ASP A 213 0.24 0.11 -17.24
N PHE A 214 0.16 1.44 -17.29
CA PHE A 214 0.80 2.31 -16.30
C PHE A 214 0.19 2.09 -14.91
N ALA A 215 1.00 1.56 -13.98
CA ALA A 215 0.58 1.21 -12.62
C ALA A 215 1.12 2.17 -11.54
N GLY A 216 2.05 3.05 -11.88
CA GLY A 216 2.56 4.07 -10.97
C GLY A 216 3.86 4.69 -11.41
N CYS A 217 4.26 5.77 -10.73
CA CYS A 217 5.56 6.39 -10.93
C CYS A 217 6.04 7.11 -9.69
N ILE A 218 7.35 7.26 -9.61
CA ILE A 218 8.03 8.16 -8.69
C ILE A 218 9.21 8.81 -9.38
N THR A 219 9.35 10.13 -9.28
CA THR A 219 10.47 10.86 -9.87
C THR A 219 11.00 11.93 -8.92
N ALA A 220 12.30 12.16 -8.98
CA ALA A 220 12.98 13.21 -8.23
C ALA A 220 14.01 13.91 -9.12
N SER A 221 14.32 15.16 -8.79
CA SER A 221 15.33 15.96 -9.49
C SER A 221 16.24 16.70 -8.51
N VAL A 222 17.40 17.14 -8.96
CA VAL A 222 18.24 18.08 -8.23
C VAL A 222 17.57 19.44 -8.21
N MET A 223 17.52 20.09 -7.08
CA MET A 223 16.84 21.39 -6.93
C MET A 223 17.61 22.54 -7.61
N THR A 224 18.93 22.57 -7.42
CA THR A 224 19.84 23.52 -8.05
C THR A 224 21.23 22.92 -8.17
N GLU A 225 22.05 23.43 -9.11
CA GLU A 225 23.44 22.97 -9.31
C GLU A 225 24.33 23.07 -8.07
N ASN A 226 23.96 23.91 -7.09
CA ASN A 226 24.70 24.12 -5.85
C ASN A 226 24.23 23.23 -4.68
N GLN A 227 23.25 22.35 -4.88
CA GLN A 227 22.67 21.49 -3.85
C GLN A 227 22.71 20.03 -4.30
N GLU A 228 23.91 19.54 -4.55
CA GLU A 228 24.12 18.19 -5.09
C GLU A 228 23.64 17.06 -4.17
N GLU A 229 23.59 17.30 -2.86
CA GLU A 229 23.19 16.28 -1.87
C GLU A 229 21.68 16.24 -1.61
N THR A 230 20.92 17.21 -2.16
CA THR A 230 19.47 17.34 -1.91
C THR A 230 18.68 17.09 -3.19
N MET A 231 17.71 16.19 -3.08
CA MET A 231 16.76 15.90 -4.15
C MET A 231 15.38 16.45 -3.82
N ILE A 232 14.65 16.85 -4.86
CA ILE A 232 13.25 17.23 -4.76
C ILE A 232 12.39 16.14 -5.42
N LEU A 233 11.39 15.64 -4.71
CA LEU A 233 10.42 14.74 -5.32
C LEU A 233 9.53 15.54 -6.26
N THR A 234 9.46 15.12 -7.51
CA THR A 234 8.75 15.84 -8.58
C THR A 234 7.45 15.16 -9.00
N SER A 235 7.36 13.83 -8.84
CA SER A 235 6.13 13.07 -9.04
C SER A 235 6.12 11.87 -8.10
N PHE A 236 4.95 11.56 -7.56
CA PHE A 236 4.67 10.31 -6.84
C PHE A 236 3.19 9.99 -7.01
N PHE A 237 2.89 8.98 -7.81
CA PHE A 237 1.53 8.69 -8.19
C PHE A 237 1.31 7.19 -8.40
N VAL A 238 0.18 6.69 -7.88
CA VAL A 238 -0.35 5.36 -8.14
C VAL A 238 -1.82 5.51 -8.51
N PRO A 239 -2.23 5.10 -9.71
CA PRO A 239 -3.63 5.13 -10.13
C PRO A 239 -4.53 4.38 -9.15
N GLU A 240 -5.77 4.85 -8.99
CA GLU A 240 -6.71 4.32 -7.98
C GLU A 240 -6.89 2.81 -8.04
N ASN A 241 -6.92 2.30 -9.22
CA ASN A 241 -7.05 0.90 -9.57
C ASN A 241 -5.87 0.01 -9.12
N PHE A 242 -4.72 0.58 -8.87
CA PHE A 242 -3.51 -0.12 -8.43
C PHE A 242 -3.11 0.20 -6.99
N ARG A 243 -3.91 1.01 -6.27
CA ARG A 243 -3.65 1.34 -4.86
C ARG A 243 -3.86 0.14 -3.95
N GLY A 244 -3.15 0.10 -2.84
CA GLY A 244 -3.24 -1.00 -1.86
C GLY A 244 -2.48 -2.27 -2.27
N LEU A 245 -1.79 -2.28 -3.43
CA LEU A 245 -1.01 -3.41 -3.93
C LEU A 245 0.50 -3.32 -3.59
N GLY A 246 0.91 -2.37 -2.75
CA GLY A 246 2.33 -2.21 -2.36
C GLY A 246 3.16 -1.36 -3.33
N ILE A 247 2.67 -1.05 -4.54
CA ILE A 247 3.41 -0.32 -5.58
C ILE A 247 4.01 0.99 -5.08
N GLY A 248 3.23 1.77 -4.31
CA GLY A 248 3.72 3.04 -3.76
C GLY A 248 4.88 2.86 -2.78
N THR A 249 4.83 1.83 -1.95
CA THR A 249 5.90 1.49 -1.00
C THR A 249 7.15 1.10 -1.78
N GLU A 250 7.02 0.19 -2.74
CA GLU A 250 8.14 -0.30 -3.55
C GLU A 250 8.81 0.83 -4.35
N LEU A 251 8.02 1.66 -5.06
CA LEU A 251 8.53 2.82 -5.79
C LEU A 251 9.33 3.76 -4.89
N LEU A 252 8.83 4.03 -3.66
CA LEU A 252 9.50 4.91 -2.72
C LEU A 252 10.79 4.28 -2.20
N THR A 253 10.77 3.00 -1.82
CA THR A 253 11.94 2.25 -1.35
C THR A 253 13.04 2.24 -2.42
N MET A 254 12.71 1.83 -3.65
CA MET A 254 13.65 1.83 -4.77
C MET A 254 14.25 3.22 -5.03
N LEU A 255 13.44 4.28 -4.97
CA LEU A 255 13.97 5.64 -5.15
C LEU A 255 14.94 6.02 -4.03
N LEU A 256 14.58 5.80 -2.77
CA LEU A 256 15.44 6.13 -1.62
C LEU A 256 16.77 5.37 -1.67
N GLU A 257 16.74 4.08 -1.98
CA GLU A 257 17.95 3.26 -2.17
C GLU A 257 18.84 3.79 -3.30
N LYS A 258 18.24 4.10 -4.46
CA LYS A 258 18.96 4.67 -5.60
C LYS A 258 19.59 6.03 -5.26
N LEU A 259 18.86 6.89 -4.56
CA LEU A 259 19.37 8.19 -4.15
C LEU A 259 20.52 8.04 -3.14
N LYS A 260 20.37 7.17 -2.16
CA LYS A 260 21.41 6.85 -1.17
C LYS A 260 22.67 6.28 -1.84
N ALA A 261 22.53 5.33 -2.78
CA ALA A 261 23.65 4.78 -3.54
C ALA A 261 24.38 5.86 -4.37
N ASN A 262 23.67 6.91 -4.78
CA ASN A 262 24.22 8.06 -5.52
C ASN A 262 24.74 9.18 -4.59
N GLY A 263 24.88 8.92 -3.27
CA GLY A 263 25.45 9.87 -2.30
C GLY A 263 24.54 11.03 -1.95
N LYS A 264 23.24 10.93 -2.24
CA LYS A 264 22.25 11.94 -1.80
C LYS A 264 21.97 11.76 -0.31
N LYS A 265 21.73 12.86 0.39
CA LYS A 265 21.48 12.87 1.86
C LYS A 265 20.06 13.27 2.20
N TRP A 266 19.45 14.10 1.35
CA TRP A 266 18.16 14.68 1.66
C TRP A 266 17.20 14.52 0.48
N ILE A 267 15.96 14.20 0.81
CA ILE A 267 14.84 14.28 -0.13
C ILE A 267 13.76 15.20 0.44
N PHE A 268 13.26 16.09 -0.39
CA PHE A 268 12.32 17.14 0.00
C PHE A 268 11.09 17.12 -0.91
N LEU A 269 9.91 17.22 -0.32
CA LEU A 269 8.62 17.31 -1.01
C LEU A 269 8.01 18.69 -0.73
N PRO A 270 8.24 19.68 -1.59
CA PRO A 270 7.61 20.96 -1.42
C PRO A 270 6.22 20.94 -2.05
N ASN A 271 5.20 21.29 -1.31
CA ASN A 271 3.88 21.71 -1.82
C ASN A 271 3.33 20.93 -3.04
N ILE A 272 3.81 19.72 -3.25
CA ILE A 272 3.21 18.80 -4.22
C ILE A 272 1.89 18.37 -3.61
N MET A 273 0.82 18.33 -4.38
CA MET A 273 -0.41 17.71 -3.93
C MET A 273 -0.16 16.20 -3.75
N ILE A 274 0.31 15.86 -2.56
CA ILE A 274 0.43 14.47 -2.15
C ILE A 274 -0.98 14.05 -1.77
N PRO A 275 -1.52 13.03 -2.43
CA PRO A 275 -2.80 12.48 -2.02
C PRO A 275 -2.76 12.12 -0.54
N GLU A 276 -3.80 12.44 0.22
CA GLU A 276 -3.86 12.20 1.68
C GLU A 276 -3.54 10.75 2.05
N PHE A 277 -3.86 9.79 1.16
CA PHE A 277 -3.58 8.37 1.38
C PHE A 277 -2.08 8.01 1.34
N LEU A 278 -1.21 8.86 0.78
CA LEU A 278 0.25 8.65 0.77
C LEU A 278 0.95 9.24 2.00
N GLU A 279 0.32 10.15 2.72
CA GLU A 279 0.90 10.76 3.93
C GLU A 279 1.32 9.72 4.98
N PRO A 280 0.51 8.69 5.30
CA PRO A 280 0.92 7.63 6.24
C PRO A 280 2.15 6.84 5.76
N LEU A 281 2.28 6.62 4.45
CA LEU A 281 3.44 5.95 3.89
C LEU A 281 4.70 6.80 4.07
N LEU A 282 4.64 8.09 3.74
CA LEU A 282 5.78 9.00 3.90
C LEU A 282 6.27 9.06 5.35
N ILE A 283 5.34 9.18 6.31
CA ILE A 283 5.70 9.21 7.74
C ILE A 283 6.39 7.89 8.15
N ARG A 284 5.86 6.74 7.71
CA ARG A 284 6.45 5.42 8.02
C ARG A 284 7.85 5.25 7.43
N THR A 285 8.11 5.82 6.26
CA THR A 285 9.42 5.75 5.58
C THR A 285 10.41 6.84 6.07
N GLY A 286 10.14 7.47 7.21
CA GLY A 286 11.06 8.39 7.86
C GLY A 286 10.94 9.86 7.43
N PHE A 287 9.93 10.21 6.65
CA PHE A 287 9.69 11.61 6.31
C PHE A 287 9.12 12.39 7.49
N THR A 288 9.65 13.57 7.69
CA THR A 288 9.14 14.53 8.67
C THR A 288 8.29 15.59 7.96
N LYS A 289 7.06 15.80 8.44
CA LYS A 289 6.15 16.82 7.92
C LYS A 289 6.61 18.22 8.33
N ILE A 290 6.77 19.11 7.37
CA ILE A 290 7.06 20.53 7.60
C ILE A 290 5.94 21.36 6.99
N ARG A 291 5.05 21.93 7.79
CA ARG A 291 3.88 22.70 7.31
C ARG A 291 3.13 21.92 6.22
N ASN A 292 3.28 22.32 4.96
CA ASN A 292 2.63 21.71 3.81
C ASN A 292 3.57 20.80 2.98
N GLY A 293 4.71 20.39 3.52
CA GLY A 293 5.69 19.56 2.84
C GLY A 293 6.29 18.50 3.74
N PHE A 294 7.14 17.66 3.16
CA PHE A 294 7.85 16.59 3.86
C PHE A 294 9.31 16.58 3.48
N PHE A 295 10.17 16.14 4.37
CA PHE A 295 11.57 15.84 4.09
C PHE A 295 12.01 14.59 4.83
N ALA A 296 13.03 13.93 4.32
CA ALA A 296 13.74 12.86 5.01
C ALA A 296 15.24 12.98 4.81
N GLU A 297 16.00 12.59 5.82
CA GLU A 297 17.39 12.21 5.70
C GLU A 297 17.43 10.76 5.18
N ILE A 298 18.22 10.49 4.16
CA ILE A 298 18.24 9.21 3.45
C ILE A 298 19.62 8.53 3.47
#